data_d81f4c48a2fc20c38370a68384133ca0
#
_entry.id   d81f4c48a2fc20c38370a68384133ca0
#
_cell.length_a   1.000
_cell.length_b   1.000
_cell.length_c   1.000
_cell.angle_alpha   90.00
_cell.angle_beta   90.00
_cell.angle_gamma   90.00
#
_symmetry.space_group_name_H-M   'P 1'
#
loop_
_entity.id
_entity.type
_entity.pdbx_description
1 polymer ?
#
loop_
_entity_poly.entity_id
_entity_poly.type
_entity_poly.pdbx_seq_one_letter_code
_entity_poly.pdbx_strand_id
1 'polypeptide(L)'
;IPRLSPSEMLLPVIAAAEAADDDLGFEEAALRVAAAAATAESGSSEAVRNPRRERRVDEVLRRIEAEPEEPLTLWQLAHDAAMSPYHFLRTFNVISGVTPYQFVLTQRLRCAAVRLRRTTDPISAIAYEEGFNDLSTFNRRFRRIMGMTPGAWRRRRP
;
A
#
# COMPACT_ATOMS: atom_id res chain seq x y z
N ILE A 1 5.47 -31.83 2.09
CA ILE A 1 5.71 -30.38 1.98
C ILE A 1 6.00 -29.89 3.38
N PRO A 2 7.21 -29.36 3.67
CA PRO A 2 7.53 -28.86 5.00
C PRO A 2 6.58 -27.70 5.34
N ARG A 3 5.89 -27.84 6.48
CA ARG A 3 5.09 -26.74 7.03
C ARG A 3 6.05 -25.75 7.67
N LEU A 4 6.06 -24.53 7.19
CA LEU A 4 6.81 -23.42 7.82
C LEU A 4 6.33 -23.26 9.27
N SER A 5 7.24 -23.03 10.19
CA SER A 5 6.90 -22.76 11.58
C SER A 5 6.16 -21.41 11.68
N PRO A 6 5.29 -21.20 12.68
CA PRO A 6 4.64 -19.91 12.91
C PRO A 6 5.62 -18.72 12.93
N SER A 7 6.82 -18.93 13.47
CA SER A 7 7.89 -17.93 13.52
C SER A 7 8.41 -17.55 12.12
N GLU A 8 8.55 -18.53 11.21
CA GLU A 8 9.02 -18.28 9.84
C GLU A 8 7.96 -17.56 8.99
N MET A 9 6.68 -17.75 9.31
CA MET A 9 5.58 -17.01 8.67
C MET A 9 5.47 -15.57 9.17
N LEU A 10 5.86 -15.31 10.42
CA LEU A 10 5.77 -13.98 11.04
C LEU A 10 6.92 -13.05 10.64
N LEU A 11 8.12 -13.57 10.42
CA LEU A 11 9.31 -12.75 10.09
C LEU A 11 9.10 -11.78 8.91
N PRO A 12 8.57 -12.21 7.74
CA PRO A 12 8.36 -11.28 6.62
C PRO A 12 7.26 -10.25 6.91
N VAL A 13 6.33 -10.54 7.82
CA VAL A 13 5.26 -9.61 8.19
C VAL A 13 5.76 -8.59 9.20
N ILE A 14 6.61 -9.01 10.15
CA ILE A 14 7.29 -8.10 11.08
C ILE A 14 8.20 -7.16 10.29
N ALA A 15 9.00 -7.69 9.35
CA ALA A 15 9.84 -6.87 8.48
C ALA A 15 9.01 -5.89 7.61
N ALA A 16 7.81 -6.29 7.18
CA ALA A 16 6.90 -5.39 6.46
C ALA A 16 6.33 -4.31 7.37
N ALA A 17 6.03 -4.63 8.65
CA ALA A 17 5.56 -3.65 9.64
C ALA A 17 6.65 -2.65 10.00
N GLU A 18 7.90 -3.12 10.18
CA GLU A 18 9.05 -2.24 10.44
C GLU A 18 9.39 -1.35 9.24
N ALA A 19 9.04 -1.78 8.02
CA ALA A 19 9.21 -1.01 6.80
C ALA A 19 8.00 -0.12 6.46
N ALA A 20 6.94 -0.17 7.26
CA ALA A 20 5.76 0.66 7.07
C ALA A 20 6.06 2.09 7.56
N ASP A 21 5.80 3.05 6.70
CA ASP A 21 6.14 4.46 6.91
C ASP A 21 4.93 5.29 7.30
N ASP A 22 3.74 4.70 7.33
CA ASP A 22 2.47 5.33 7.68
C ASP A 22 1.50 4.36 8.39
N ASP A 23 0.39 4.92 8.89
CA ASP A 23 -0.62 4.18 9.64
C ASP A 23 -1.23 3.05 8.80
N LEU A 24 -1.47 3.27 7.51
CA LEU A 24 -2.04 2.27 6.61
C LEU A 24 -1.12 1.04 6.48
N GLY A 25 0.16 1.25 6.29
CA GLY A 25 1.13 0.16 6.17
C GLY A 25 1.26 -0.64 7.46
N PHE A 26 1.26 0.04 8.61
CA PHE A 26 1.32 -0.61 9.92
C PHE A 26 0.06 -1.43 10.21
N GLU A 27 -1.13 -0.87 9.99
CA GLU A 27 -2.42 -1.56 10.19
C GLU A 27 -2.54 -2.79 9.29
N GLU A 28 -2.14 -2.67 8.03
CA GLU A 28 -2.12 -3.78 7.07
C GLU A 28 -1.19 -4.91 7.53
N ALA A 29 0.02 -4.57 7.97
CA ALA A 29 0.98 -5.54 8.46
C ALA A 29 0.48 -6.25 9.73
N ALA A 30 -0.07 -5.50 10.69
CA ALA A 30 -0.64 -6.04 11.91
C ALA A 30 -1.80 -7.00 11.63
N LEU A 31 -2.70 -6.64 10.70
CA LEU A 31 -3.82 -7.50 10.32
C LEU A 31 -3.36 -8.78 9.62
N ARG A 32 -2.32 -8.70 8.79
CA ARG A 32 -1.74 -9.89 8.13
C ARG A 32 -1.13 -10.86 9.14
N VAL A 33 -0.46 -10.34 10.19
CA VAL A 33 0.02 -11.18 11.30
C VAL A 33 -1.12 -11.89 12.01
N ALA A 34 -2.16 -11.13 12.39
CA ALA A 34 -3.32 -11.68 13.06
C ALA A 34 -4.04 -12.74 12.22
N ALA A 35 -4.19 -12.48 10.91
CA ALA A 35 -4.80 -13.41 9.97
C ALA A 35 -3.97 -14.70 9.79
N ALA A 36 -2.64 -14.60 9.71
CA ALA A 36 -1.76 -15.76 9.62
C ALA A 36 -1.82 -16.63 10.86
N ALA A 37 -1.90 -16.02 12.05
CA ALA A 37 -2.08 -16.74 13.31
C ALA A 37 -3.45 -17.47 13.37
N ALA A 38 -4.52 -16.82 12.93
CA ALA A 38 -5.86 -17.39 12.92
C ALA A 38 -6.04 -18.52 11.89
N THR A 39 -5.40 -18.41 10.71
CA THR A 39 -5.50 -19.44 9.66
C THR A 39 -4.68 -20.68 9.97
N ALA A 40 -3.70 -20.60 10.87
CA ALA A 40 -3.03 -21.78 11.40
C ALA A 40 -3.98 -22.71 12.19
N GLU A 41 -5.09 -22.16 12.69
CA GLU A 41 -6.11 -22.89 13.47
C GLU A 41 -7.36 -23.27 12.64
N SER A 42 -7.63 -22.60 11.53
CA SER A 42 -8.86 -22.80 10.74
C SER A 42 -8.56 -22.90 9.25
N GLY A 43 -8.97 -23.98 8.60
CA GLY A 43 -8.81 -24.20 7.17
C GLY A 43 -9.37 -23.05 6.33
N SER A 44 -8.70 -22.74 5.23
CA SER A 44 -8.98 -21.61 4.34
C SER A 44 -10.43 -21.61 3.82
N SER A 45 -11.17 -20.57 4.14
CA SER A 45 -12.41 -20.25 3.44
C SER A 45 -12.09 -19.59 2.11
N GLU A 46 -12.41 -20.28 1.03
CA GLU A 46 -12.31 -19.78 -0.34
C GLU A 46 -13.16 -18.53 -0.52
N ALA A 47 -12.56 -17.44 -0.96
CA ALA A 47 -13.26 -16.17 -1.16
C ALA A 47 -14.20 -16.29 -2.37
N VAL A 48 -15.48 -16.55 -2.11
CA VAL A 48 -16.53 -16.49 -3.12
C VAL A 48 -16.58 -15.08 -3.71
N ARG A 49 -16.36 -14.96 -5.02
CA ARG A 49 -16.49 -13.71 -5.75
C ARG A 49 -17.89 -13.12 -5.57
N ASN A 50 -17.95 -11.87 -5.13
CA ASN A 50 -19.19 -11.16 -4.92
C ASN A 50 -19.16 -9.83 -5.70
N PRO A 51 -19.94 -9.68 -6.79
CA PRO A 51 -19.93 -8.50 -7.66
C PRO A 51 -20.18 -7.18 -6.93
N ARG A 52 -21.00 -7.20 -5.86
CA ARG A 52 -21.23 -5.99 -5.05
C ARG A 52 -20.00 -5.56 -4.26
N ARG A 53 -19.24 -6.53 -3.74
CA ARG A 53 -18.00 -6.26 -3.01
C ARG A 53 -16.92 -5.76 -3.96
N GLU A 54 -16.80 -6.38 -5.13
CA GLU A 54 -15.86 -5.97 -6.17
C GLU A 54 -16.11 -4.52 -6.58
N ARG A 55 -17.36 -4.12 -6.86
CA ARG A 55 -17.72 -2.74 -7.21
C ARG A 55 -17.32 -1.73 -6.11
N ARG A 56 -17.54 -2.06 -4.84
CA ARG A 56 -17.16 -1.20 -3.72
C ARG A 56 -15.65 -1.02 -3.60
N VAL A 57 -14.89 -2.08 -3.84
CA VAL A 57 -13.42 -1.99 -3.89
C VAL A 57 -12.97 -1.14 -5.08
N ASP A 58 -13.62 -1.25 -6.24
CA ASP A 58 -13.32 -0.41 -7.40
C ASP A 58 -13.60 1.09 -7.11
N GLU A 59 -14.60 1.39 -6.31
CA GLU A 59 -14.87 2.76 -5.85
C GLU A 59 -13.75 3.28 -4.94
N VAL A 60 -13.27 2.44 -4.02
CA VAL A 60 -12.11 2.76 -3.15
C VAL A 60 -10.83 2.96 -3.97
N LEU A 61 -10.58 2.09 -4.96
CA LEU A 61 -9.43 2.24 -5.88
C LEU A 61 -9.45 3.60 -6.57
N ARG A 62 -10.60 4.00 -7.12
CA ARG A 62 -10.76 5.31 -7.78
C ARG A 62 -10.56 6.48 -6.83
N ARG A 63 -11.01 6.37 -5.57
CA ARG A 63 -10.75 7.38 -4.55
C ARG A 63 -9.25 7.53 -4.28
N ILE A 64 -8.54 6.42 -4.08
CA ILE A 64 -7.08 6.45 -3.86
C ILE A 64 -6.35 7.06 -5.06
N GLU A 65 -6.80 6.77 -6.29
CA GLU A 65 -6.21 7.34 -7.51
C GLU A 65 -6.44 8.85 -7.62
N ALA A 66 -7.58 9.34 -7.13
CA ALA A 66 -7.92 10.76 -7.17
C ALA A 66 -7.12 11.59 -6.16
N GLU A 67 -6.93 11.07 -4.95
CA GLU A 67 -6.34 11.79 -3.81
C GLU A 67 -5.38 10.86 -3.02
N PRO A 68 -4.26 10.42 -3.63
CA PRO A 68 -3.36 9.46 -2.99
C PRO A 68 -2.55 10.06 -1.83
N GLU A 69 -2.42 11.40 -1.77
CA GLU A 69 -1.72 12.13 -0.74
C GLU A 69 -2.46 12.17 0.60
N GLU A 70 -3.78 11.96 0.59
CA GLU A 70 -4.56 11.94 1.82
C GLU A 70 -4.07 10.89 2.82
N PRO A 71 -4.09 11.21 4.12
CA PRO A 71 -3.81 10.22 5.15
C PRO A 71 -4.93 9.18 5.19
N LEU A 72 -4.62 7.97 4.74
CA LEU A 72 -5.55 6.86 4.65
C LEU A 72 -5.22 5.79 5.70
N THR A 73 -6.27 5.24 6.32
CA THR A 73 -6.15 4.09 7.20
C THR A 73 -6.88 2.88 6.59
N LEU A 74 -6.45 1.67 6.94
CA LEU A 74 -7.10 0.45 6.47
C LEU A 74 -8.57 0.38 6.92
N TRP A 75 -8.85 0.86 8.14
CA TRP A 75 -10.20 0.92 8.71
C TRP A 75 -11.12 1.84 7.91
N GLN A 76 -10.63 3.01 7.52
CA GLN A 76 -11.39 3.95 6.68
C GLN A 76 -11.70 3.34 5.32
N LEU A 77 -10.70 2.77 4.64
CA LEU A 77 -10.89 2.13 3.33
C LEU A 77 -11.85 0.95 3.39
N ALA A 78 -11.74 0.13 4.43
CA ALA A 78 -12.65 -1.00 4.65
C ALA A 78 -14.09 -0.52 4.96
N HIS A 79 -14.23 0.53 5.77
CA HIS A 79 -15.52 1.15 6.07
C HIS A 79 -16.19 1.68 4.80
N ASP A 80 -15.46 2.38 3.94
CA ASP A 80 -15.96 2.92 2.67
C ASP A 80 -16.43 1.79 1.73
N ALA A 81 -15.72 0.67 1.75
CA ALA A 81 -16.14 -0.54 1.04
C ALA A 81 -17.27 -1.32 1.73
N ALA A 82 -17.74 -0.87 2.91
CA ALA A 82 -18.70 -1.58 3.77
C ALA A 82 -18.26 -3.03 4.04
N MET A 83 -17.00 -3.21 4.41
CA MET A 83 -16.38 -4.50 4.73
C MET A 83 -15.63 -4.44 6.04
N SER A 84 -15.39 -5.62 6.66
CA SER A 84 -14.38 -5.71 7.71
C SER A 84 -12.98 -5.49 7.11
N PRO A 85 -12.00 -5.00 7.88
CA PRO A 85 -10.64 -4.79 7.40
C PRO A 85 -10.00 -6.04 6.77
N TYR A 86 -10.24 -7.20 7.34
CA TYR A 86 -9.74 -8.47 6.82
C TYR A 86 -10.33 -8.85 5.45
N HIS A 87 -11.66 -8.74 5.30
CA HIS A 87 -12.31 -9.01 4.03
C HIS A 87 -11.94 -7.99 2.97
N PHE A 88 -11.81 -6.73 3.35
CA PHE A 88 -11.34 -5.67 2.45
C PHE A 88 -9.95 -5.96 1.92
N LEU A 89 -8.99 -6.25 2.81
CA LEU A 89 -7.61 -6.55 2.43
C LEU A 89 -7.54 -7.72 1.44
N ARG A 90 -8.26 -8.80 1.70
CA ARG A 90 -8.31 -9.96 0.79
C ARG A 90 -8.95 -9.62 -0.55
N THR A 91 -10.11 -8.96 -0.55
CA THR A 91 -10.83 -8.61 -1.76
C THR A 91 -10.04 -7.63 -2.61
N PHE A 92 -9.44 -6.62 -1.97
CA PHE A 92 -8.57 -5.65 -2.64
C PHE A 92 -7.38 -6.33 -3.33
N ASN A 93 -6.69 -7.23 -2.62
CA ASN A 93 -5.56 -7.97 -3.19
C ASN A 93 -5.97 -8.85 -4.37
N VAL A 94 -7.12 -9.52 -4.30
CA VAL A 94 -7.64 -10.34 -5.40
C VAL A 94 -7.96 -9.49 -6.64
N ILE A 95 -8.52 -8.29 -6.45
CA ILE A 95 -8.91 -7.39 -7.56
C ILE A 95 -7.71 -6.68 -8.16
N SER A 96 -6.85 -6.08 -7.32
CA SER A 96 -5.74 -5.21 -7.74
C SER A 96 -4.41 -5.94 -7.94
N GLY A 97 -4.26 -7.14 -7.38
CA GLY A 97 -3.02 -7.91 -7.38
C GLY A 97 -1.96 -7.41 -6.39
N VAL A 98 -2.26 -6.33 -5.65
CA VAL A 98 -1.35 -5.71 -4.68
C VAL A 98 -2.11 -5.39 -3.38
N THR A 99 -1.39 -5.03 -2.33
CA THR A 99 -2.05 -4.60 -1.09
C THR A 99 -2.49 -3.13 -1.17
N PRO A 100 -3.46 -2.68 -0.35
CA PRO A 100 -3.86 -1.28 -0.28
C PRO A 100 -2.67 -0.33 -0.05
N TYR A 101 -1.78 -0.66 0.87
CA TYR A 101 -0.58 0.14 1.14
C TYR A 101 0.34 0.25 -0.09
N GLN A 102 0.63 -0.87 -0.75
CA GLN A 102 1.45 -0.88 -1.97
C GLN A 102 0.81 -0.06 -3.09
N PHE A 103 -0.52 -0.11 -3.20
CA PHE A 103 -1.25 0.66 -4.19
C PHE A 103 -1.16 2.17 -3.93
N VAL A 104 -1.45 2.61 -2.70
CA VAL A 104 -1.33 4.04 -2.29
C VAL A 104 0.09 4.54 -2.51
N LEU A 105 1.10 3.79 -2.04
CA LEU A 105 2.50 4.14 -2.22
C LEU A 105 2.88 4.34 -3.69
N THR A 106 2.43 3.44 -4.55
CA THR A 106 2.70 3.52 -5.99
C THR A 106 2.04 4.75 -6.62
N GLN A 107 0.81 5.08 -6.24
CA GLN A 107 0.11 6.28 -6.74
C GLN A 107 0.83 7.56 -6.29
N ARG A 108 1.19 7.68 -5.02
CA ARG A 108 1.98 8.82 -4.49
C ARG A 108 3.28 9.02 -5.26
N LEU A 109 4.01 7.94 -5.52
CA LEU A 109 5.27 8.01 -6.27
C LEU A 109 5.06 8.39 -7.75
N ARG A 110 3.96 7.94 -8.37
CA ARG A 110 3.60 8.35 -9.75
C ARG A 110 3.27 9.84 -9.81
N CYS A 111 2.49 10.37 -8.86
CA CYS A 111 2.20 11.80 -8.77
C CYS A 111 3.48 12.61 -8.57
N ALA A 112 4.35 12.19 -7.65
CA ALA A 112 5.66 12.81 -7.44
C ALA A 112 6.51 12.79 -8.73
N ALA A 113 6.54 11.69 -9.46
CA ALA A 113 7.29 11.58 -10.71
C ALA A 113 6.82 12.55 -11.79
N VAL A 114 5.51 12.78 -11.91
CA VAL A 114 4.93 13.77 -12.80
C VAL A 114 5.32 15.18 -12.37
N ARG A 115 5.19 15.51 -11.09
CA ARG A 115 5.55 16.83 -10.56
C ARG A 115 7.03 17.15 -10.72
N LEU A 116 7.90 16.18 -10.43
CA LEU A 116 9.35 16.34 -10.62
C LEU A 116 9.74 16.76 -12.04
N ARG A 117 8.97 16.34 -13.03
CA ARG A 117 9.20 16.73 -14.45
C ARG A 117 8.57 18.06 -14.83
N ARG A 118 7.47 18.43 -14.19
CA ARG A 118 6.67 19.60 -14.56
C ARG A 118 7.02 20.86 -13.78
N THR A 119 7.57 20.71 -12.58
CA THR A 119 7.87 21.83 -11.68
C THR A 119 9.36 21.90 -11.33
N THR A 120 9.75 23.03 -10.76
CA THR A 120 11.06 23.25 -10.17
C THR A 120 11.03 23.18 -8.64
N ASP A 121 9.89 22.79 -8.06
CA ASP A 121 9.71 22.70 -6.62
C ASP A 121 10.80 21.84 -5.97
N PRO A 122 11.23 22.15 -4.74
CA PRO A 122 12.17 21.31 -4.01
C PRO A 122 11.69 19.85 -3.93
N ILE A 123 12.59 18.89 -4.09
CA ILE A 123 12.24 17.46 -4.01
C ILE A 123 11.59 17.13 -2.66
N SER A 124 12.08 17.76 -1.58
CA SER A 124 11.49 17.61 -0.24
C SER A 124 10.04 18.10 -0.16
N ALA A 125 9.74 19.25 -0.76
CA ALA A 125 8.38 19.78 -0.80
C ALA A 125 7.44 18.82 -1.53
N ILE A 126 7.84 18.34 -2.70
CA ILE A 126 7.07 17.33 -3.45
C ILE A 126 6.85 16.07 -2.61
N ALA A 127 7.89 15.56 -1.95
CA ALA A 127 7.77 14.36 -1.13
C ALA A 127 6.71 14.53 -0.01
N TYR A 128 6.76 15.63 0.72
CA TYR A 128 5.81 15.88 1.81
C TYR A 128 4.38 16.11 1.30
N GLU A 129 4.21 16.84 0.22
CA GLU A 129 2.89 17.10 -0.36
C GLU A 129 2.25 15.85 -0.98
N GLU A 130 3.06 14.89 -1.45
CA GLU A 130 2.57 13.58 -1.90
C GLU A 130 2.40 12.56 -0.74
N GLY A 131 2.43 13.03 0.50
CA GLY A 131 2.08 12.24 1.68
C GLY A 131 3.20 11.37 2.26
N PHE A 132 4.47 11.68 1.97
CA PHE A 132 5.60 11.03 2.64
C PHE A 132 5.99 11.78 3.90
N ASN A 133 6.27 11.05 4.98
CA ASN A 133 6.61 11.62 6.28
C ASN A 133 8.09 12.02 6.38
N ASP A 134 8.96 11.42 5.58
CA ASP A 134 10.36 11.74 5.53
C ASP A 134 10.98 11.57 4.13
N LEU A 135 12.01 12.38 3.87
CA LEU A 135 12.68 12.44 2.58
C LEU A 135 13.53 11.19 2.29
N SER A 136 14.10 10.56 3.30
CA SER A 136 14.95 9.38 3.13
C SER A 136 14.13 8.20 2.63
N THR A 137 12.97 7.99 3.24
CA THR A 137 11.99 6.98 2.82
C THR A 137 11.49 7.26 1.42
N PHE A 138 11.11 8.51 1.10
CA PHE A 138 10.72 8.90 -0.25
C PHE A 138 11.81 8.54 -1.28
N ASN A 139 13.06 8.96 -1.05
CA ASN A 139 14.17 8.71 -1.97
C ASN A 139 14.40 7.21 -2.20
N ARG A 140 14.38 6.40 -1.12
CA ARG A 140 14.55 4.96 -1.19
C ARG A 140 13.44 4.30 -1.99
N ARG A 141 12.18 4.63 -1.70
CA ARG A 141 10.99 4.07 -2.38
C ARG A 141 10.92 4.52 -3.83
N PHE A 142 11.18 5.78 -4.10
CA PHE A 142 11.21 6.33 -5.45
C PHE A 142 12.25 5.61 -6.32
N ARG A 143 13.48 5.47 -5.81
CA ARG A 143 14.54 4.75 -6.52
C ARG A 143 14.17 3.30 -6.79
N ARG A 144 13.55 2.64 -5.82
CA ARG A 144 13.14 1.23 -5.95
C ARG A 144 12.09 1.02 -7.03
N ILE A 145 11.09 1.91 -7.12
CA ILE A 145 9.96 1.76 -8.04
C ILE A 145 10.27 2.37 -9.41
N MET A 146 10.92 3.54 -9.46
CA MET A 146 11.22 4.26 -10.70
C MET A 146 12.59 3.90 -11.30
N GLY A 147 13.40 3.11 -10.61
CA GLY A 147 14.73 2.66 -11.07
C GLY A 147 15.84 3.71 -10.95
N MET A 148 15.53 4.94 -10.52
CA MET A 148 16.51 6.01 -10.36
C MET A 148 16.10 7.01 -9.28
N THR A 149 17.04 7.85 -8.85
CA THR A 149 16.77 8.87 -7.83
C THR A 149 15.83 9.97 -8.36
N PRO A 150 15.07 10.66 -7.47
CA PRO A 150 14.21 11.78 -7.88
C PRO A 150 14.95 12.86 -8.64
N GLY A 151 16.17 13.19 -8.23
CA GLY A 151 17.01 14.18 -8.92
C GLY A 151 17.43 13.73 -10.32
N ALA A 152 17.78 12.47 -10.51
CA ALA A 152 18.09 11.91 -11.82
C ALA A 152 16.84 11.88 -12.72
N TRP A 153 15.67 11.54 -12.15
CA TRP A 153 14.39 11.56 -12.86
C TRP A 153 14.03 12.95 -13.37
N ARG A 154 14.22 13.99 -12.53
CA ARG A 154 13.99 15.39 -12.89
C ARG A 154 14.87 15.83 -14.08
N ARG A 155 16.14 15.43 -14.10
CA ARG A 155 17.08 15.80 -15.17
C ARG A 155 16.79 15.12 -16.50
N ARG A 156 16.13 13.97 -16.50
CA ARG A 156 15.67 13.29 -17.72
C ARG A 156 14.37 13.92 -18.25
N ARG A 157 14.41 15.20 -18.55
CA ARG A 157 13.35 15.82 -19.38
C ARG A 157 13.46 15.25 -20.79
N PRO A 158 12.32 14.90 -21.43
CA PRO A 158 12.33 14.55 -22.85
C PRO A 158 12.77 15.73 -23.70
#